data_2c15c917a1bccb9885a427b058283a11
#
_entry.id   2c15c917a1bccb9885a427b058283a11
#
_cell.length_a   1.000
_cell.length_b   1.000
_cell.length_c   1.000
_cell.angle_alpha   90.00
_cell.angle_beta   90.00
_cell.angle_gamma   90.00
#
_symmetry.space_group_name_H-M   'P 1'
#
loop_
_entity.id
_entity.type
_entity.pdbx_description
1 polymer ?
#
loop_
_entity_poly.entity_id
_entity_poly.type
_entity_poly.pdbx_seq_one_letter_code
_entity_poly.pdbx_strand_id
1 'polypeptide(L)'
;MRSWALITGGSVRLGREIGLAFARAGWHVACHYNRSADEAHALCAELRGLGVDALAVQGDLEDEASCQSIFDTTVAITGTALQCVVNNASLFVPDEGREFDEAQALAQLKVNLMAPMRFGKWMAALHASAVDPSDAAKPSVIHVLDQKVFNLNPDYFSYTLSKLALERAVSLQAQSLAPTLRVNAVAPGLMYLSGPQTQDNFNRAAHTNLLRHPINPADVASSVVFLANTASITGTTVRVDNGQHLVPLARDVMFVVEELFKS
;
A
#
# COMPACT_ATOMS: atom_id res chain seq x y z
N MET A 1 16.45 -6.00 19.44
CA MET A 1 16.55 -4.90 18.41
C MET A 1 15.16 -4.49 18.03
N ARG A 2 14.94 -3.20 17.70
CA ARG A 2 13.63 -2.75 17.17
C ARG A 2 13.48 -3.23 15.73
N SER A 3 12.25 -3.57 15.34
CA SER A 3 11.93 -4.03 13.98
C SER A 3 11.94 -2.88 12.96
N TRP A 4 12.26 -3.19 11.70
CA TRP A 4 12.19 -2.28 10.57
C TRP A 4 11.00 -2.58 9.66
N ALA A 5 10.41 -1.51 9.13
CA ALA A 5 9.42 -1.60 8.07
C ALA A 5 9.93 -0.88 6.81
N LEU A 6 9.92 -1.56 5.66
CA LEU A 6 10.12 -0.93 4.34
C LEU A 6 8.75 -0.52 3.79
N ILE A 7 8.59 0.76 3.45
CA ILE A 7 7.34 1.31 2.90
C ILE A 7 7.59 1.82 1.50
N THR A 8 7.01 1.17 0.48
CA THR A 8 7.13 1.66 -0.89
C THR A 8 6.24 2.88 -1.12
N GLY A 9 6.77 3.91 -1.83
CA GLY A 9 6.08 5.19 -1.96
C GLY A 9 5.83 5.86 -0.61
N GLY A 10 6.78 5.74 0.32
CA GLY A 10 6.66 6.14 1.71
C GLY A 10 6.75 7.66 1.95
N SER A 11 7.17 8.47 0.97
CA SER A 11 7.54 9.87 1.17
C SER A 11 6.36 10.83 1.34
N VAL A 12 5.20 10.51 0.75
CA VAL A 12 4.05 11.43 0.68
C VAL A 12 2.72 10.70 0.95
N ARG A 13 1.67 11.49 1.18
CA ARG A 13 0.28 11.00 1.29
C ARG A 13 0.18 9.83 2.28
N LEU A 14 -0.52 8.74 1.90
CA LEU A 14 -0.72 7.57 2.77
C LEU A 14 0.60 6.90 3.20
N GLY A 15 1.58 6.83 2.30
CA GLY A 15 2.89 6.25 2.65
C GLY A 15 3.58 6.98 3.80
N ARG A 16 3.48 8.31 3.81
CA ARG A 16 3.98 9.15 4.92
C ARG A 16 3.23 8.86 6.22
N GLU A 17 1.91 8.78 6.18
CA GLU A 17 1.10 8.48 7.38
C GLU A 17 1.41 7.07 7.93
N ILE A 18 1.62 6.09 7.05
CA ILE A 18 2.05 4.74 7.44
C ILE A 18 3.42 4.80 8.13
N GLY A 19 4.39 5.54 7.56
CA GLY A 19 5.71 5.73 8.17
C GLY A 19 5.63 6.31 9.58
N LEU A 20 4.84 7.37 9.77
CA LEU A 20 4.60 7.98 11.08
C LEU A 20 3.92 7.02 12.07
N ALA A 21 2.96 6.22 11.60
CA ALA A 21 2.27 5.24 12.44
C ALA A 21 3.23 4.14 12.93
N PHE A 22 4.09 3.62 12.05
CA PHE A 22 5.15 2.66 12.43
C PHE A 22 6.13 3.26 13.44
N ALA A 23 6.58 4.50 13.21
CA ALA A 23 7.50 5.17 14.14
C ALA A 23 6.87 5.35 15.54
N ARG A 24 5.61 5.80 15.61
CA ARG A 24 4.87 5.89 16.88
C ARG A 24 4.68 4.54 17.58
N ALA A 25 4.63 3.45 16.81
CA ALA A 25 4.62 2.09 17.33
C ALA A 25 6.02 1.56 17.70
N GLY A 26 7.07 2.39 17.59
CA GLY A 26 8.43 2.06 17.97
C GLY A 26 9.24 1.31 16.91
N TRP A 27 8.79 1.26 15.66
CA TRP A 27 9.50 0.65 14.54
C TRP A 27 10.43 1.65 13.87
N HIS A 28 11.57 1.16 13.39
CA HIS A 28 12.40 1.88 12.42
C HIS A 28 11.77 1.81 11.03
N VAL A 29 12.04 2.81 10.17
CA VAL A 29 11.36 2.93 8.87
C VAL A 29 12.38 3.13 7.73
N ALA A 30 12.29 2.28 6.72
CA ALA A 30 12.89 2.49 5.41
C ALA A 30 11.82 3.08 4.47
N CYS A 31 11.99 4.36 4.10
CA CYS A 31 11.09 5.11 3.24
C CYS A 31 11.57 5.03 1.80
N HIS A 32 10.92 4.20 0.96
CA HIS A 32 11.21 4.19 -0.47
C HIS A 32 10.49 5.32 -1.19
N TYR A 33 11.18 5.92 -2.17
CA TYR A 33 10.67 6.94 -3.10
C TYR A 33 11.23 6.74 -4.51
N ASN A 34 10.53 7.26 -5.53
CA ASN A 34 11.05 7.33 -6.89
C ASN A 34 11.60 8.73 -7.19
N ARG A 35 10.76 9.77 -7.11
CA ARG A 35 11.09 11.16 -7.50
C ARG A 35 11.05 12.16 -6.36
N SER A 36 10.34 11.88 -5.29
CA SER A 36 10.09 12.78 -4.14
C SER A 36 11.22 12.71 -3.11
N ALA A 37 12.44 13.10 -3.50
CA ALA A 37 13.63 13.00 -2.64
C ALA A 37 13.54 13.92 -1.41
N ASP A 38 13.15 15.17 -1.62
CA ASP A 38 13.09 16.16 -0.55
C ASP A 38 12.07 15.75 0.52
N GLU A 39 10.90 15.27 0.10
CA GLU A 39 9.86 14.78 1.00
C GLU A 39 10.30 13.51 1.75
N ALA A 40 11.04 12.62 1.08
CA ALA A 40 11.57 11.42 1.73
C ALA A 40 12.60 11.76 2.79
N HIS A 41 13.51 12.68 2.51
CA HIS A 41 14.50 13.15 3.48
C HIS A 41 13.87 13.93 4.64
N ALA A 42 12.88 14.79 4.35
CA ALA A 42 12.12 15.51 5.37
C ALA A 42 11.38 14.55 6.31
N LEU A 43 10.71 13.53 5.74
CA LEU A 43 10.06 12.49 6.54
C LEU A 43 11.07 11.73 7.41
N CYS A 44 12.22 11.32 6.85
CA CYS A 44 13.24 10.63 7.64
C CYS A 44 13.77 11.49 8.80
N ALA A 45 13.90 12.80 8.62
CA ALA A 45 14.27 13.71 9.71
C ALA A 45 13.19 13.76 10.80
N GLU A 46 11.91 13.85 10.41
CA GLU A 46 10.76 13.81 11.33
C GLU A 46 10.70 12.49 12.13
N LEU A 47 10.89 11.36 11.45
CA LEU A 47 10.89 10.03 12.08
C LEU A 47 12.00 9.89 13.11
N ARG A 48 13.20 10.40 12.80
CA ARG A 48 14.31 10.44 13.78
C ARG A 48 13.98 11.31 14.98
N GLY A 49 13.24 12.41 14.76
CA GLY A 49 12.72 13.25 15.85
C GLY A 49 11.74 12.51 16.78
N LEU A 50 11.10 11.45 16.30
CA LEU A 50 10.25 10.54 17.11
C LEU A 50 11.07 9.46 17.85
N GLY A 51 12.41 9.45 17.74
CA GLY A 51 13.27 8.51 18.44
C GLY A 51 13.41 7.13 17.78
N VAL A 52 13.16 7.04 16.48
CA VAL A 52 13.41 5.83 15.67
C VAL A 52 14.44 6.12 14.58
N ASP A 53 15.12 5.08 14.08
CA ASP A 53 15.98 5.23 12.91
C ASP A 53 15.13 5.28 11.64
N ALA A 54 15.60 6.03 10.64
CA ALA A 54 14.92 6.15 9.36
C ALA A 54 15.94 6.20 8.21
N LEU A 55 15.58 5.54 7.10
CA LEU A 55 16.38 5.40 5.89
C LEU A 55 15.53 5.83 4.68
N ALA A 56 16.07 6.71 3.83
CA ALA A 56 15.47 7.00 2.52
C ALA A 56 16.13 6.14 1.45
N VAL A 57 15.35 5.43 0.64
CA VAL A 57 15.83 4.52 -0.43
C VAL A 57 15.16 4.90 -1.74
N GLN A 58 15.97 5.27 -2.72
CA GLN A 58 15.47 5.61 -4.06
C GLN A 58 15.39 4.39 -4.96
N GLY A 59 14.39 4.36 -5.85
CA GLY A 59 14.33 3.41 -6.95
C GLY A 59 13.05 3.51 -7.76
N ASP A 60 13.02 2.84 -8.91
CA ASP A 60 11.86 2.72 -9.77
C ASP A 60 11.26 1.32 -9.67
N LEU A 61 10.01 1.23 -9.25
CA LEU A 61 9.31 -0.04 -9.08
C LEU A 61 8.87 -0.68 -10.40
N GLU A 62 8.93 0.06 -11.50
CA GLU A 62 8.68 -0.51 -12.83
C GLU A 62 9.84 -1.41 -13.29
N ASP A 63 11.06 -1.12 -12.83
CA ASP A 63 12.26 -1.88 -13.17
C ASP A 63 12.60 -2.93 -12.10
N GLU A 64 12.85 -4.18 -12.54
CA GLU A 64 13.16 -5.28 -11.63
C GLU A 64 14.50 -5.11 -10.92
N ALA A 65 15.53 -4.67 -11.65
CA ALA A 65 16.86 -4.46 -11.08
C ALA A 65 16.84 -3.35 -10.03
N SER A 66 16.06 -2.29 -10.29
CA SER A 66 15.84 -1.21 -9.32
C SER A 66 15.07 -1.71 -8.08
N CYS A 67 14.02 -2.53 -8.25
CA CYS A 67 13.34 -3.16 -7.12
C CYS A 67 14.31 -4.00 -6.28
N GLN A 68 15.18 -4.78 -6.91
CA GLN A 68 16.20 -5.58 -6.20
C GLN A 68 17.15 -4.67 -5.43
N SER A 69 17.64 -3.60 -6.06
CA SER A 69 18.53 -2.62 -5.42
C SER A 69 17.88 -1.96 -4.18
N ILE A 70 16.59 -1.60 -4.25
CA ILE A 70 15.84 -1.08 -3.09
C ILE A 70 15.87 -2.09 -1.93
N PHE A 71 15.57 -3.34 -2.22
CA PHE A 71 15.53 -4.40 -1.21
C PHE A 71 16.93 -4.65 -0.61
N ASP A 72 17.94 -4.83 -1.45
CA ASP A 72 19.31 -5.11 -1.02
C ASP A 72 19.91 -3.96 -0.21
N THR A 73 19.68 -2.69 -0.63
CA THR A 73 20.11 -1.51 0.11
C THR A 73 19.44 -1.47 1.50
N THR A 74 18.17 -1.80 1.57
CA THR A 74 17.46 -1.87 2.85
C THR A 74 18.04 -2.96 3.73
N VAL A 75 18.20 -4.18 3.21
CA VAL A 75 18.71 -5.34 3.95
C VAL A 75 20.16 -5.16 4.38
N ALA A 76 21.01 -4.49 3.59
CA ALA A 76 22.39 -4.19 3.97
C ALA A 76 22.49 -3.40 5.29
N ILE A 77 21.47 -2.60 5.61
CA ILE A 77 21.41 -1.81 6.85
C ILE A 77 20.64 -2.54 7.95
N THR A 78 19.54 -3.19 7.60
CA THR A 78 18.58 -3.74 8.57
C THR A 78 18.80 -5.21 8.87
N GLY A 79 19.40 -5.96 7.97
CA GLY A 79 19.49 -7.42 8.03
C GLY A 79 18.11 -8.05 8.24
N THR A 80 18.05 -9.09 9.06
CA THR A 80 16.81 -9.78 9.44
C THR A 80 15.92 -8.97 10.39
N ALA A 81 16.33 -7.77 10.84
CA ALA A 81 15.46 -6.84 11.56
C ALA A 81 14.42 -6.17 10.64
N LEU A 82 14.53 -6.30 9.30
CA LEU A 82 13.45 -5.99 8.37
C LEU A 82 12.32 -7.02 8.57
N GLN A 83 11.28 -6.62 9.31
CA GLN A 83 10.18 -7.48 9.73
C GLN A 83 8.88 -7.19 8.98
N CYS A 84 8.79 -6.07 8.26
CA CYS A 84 7.60 -5.72 7.50
C CYS A 84 7.97 -5.06 6.17
N VAL A 85 7.28 -5.45 5.09
CA VAL A 85 7.24 -4.70 3.83
C VAL A 85 5.81 -4.26 3.58
N VAL A 86 5.62 -2.93 3.42
CA VAL A 86 4.33 -2.34 3.04
C VAL A 86 4.40 -1.90 1.58
N ASN A 87 3.68 -2.61 0.73
CA ASN A 87 3.55 -2.30 -0.68
C ASN A 87 2.45 -1.24 -0.86
N ASN A 88 2.82 0.04 -0.70
CA ASN A 88 1.92 1.18 -0.77
C ASN A 88 2.02 1.94 -2.09
N ALA A 89 3.18 1.97 -2.74
CA ALA A 89 3.34 2.65 -4.03
C ALA A 89 2.35 2.12 -5.08
N SER A 90 1.85 3.03 -5.90
CA SER A 90 0.90 2.69 -6.96
C SER A 90 0.99 3.67 -8.13
N LEU A 91 0.89 3.16 -9.34
CA LEU A 91 0.52 3.93 -10.52
C LEU A 91 -1.00 3.94 -10.63
N PHE A 92 -1.57 5.12 -10.81
CA PHE A 92 -3.00 5.37 -10.94
C PHE A 92 -3.24 6.29 -12.14
N VAL A 93 -3.45 5.68 -13.30
CA VAL A 93 -3.59 6.40 -14.57
C VAL A 93 -4.95 6.06 -15.17
N PRO A 94 -5.73 7.07 -15.61
CA PRO A 94 -7.07 6.85 -16.16
C PRO A 94 -6.99 6.15 -17.52
N ASP A 95 -7.85 5.17 -17.72
CA ASP A 95 -8.12 4.50 -18.98
C ASP A 95 -9.49 3.79 -18.92
N GLU A 96 -9.92 3.29 -20.06
CA GLU A 96 -11.18 2.55 -20.21
C GLU A 96 -10.93 1.25 -20.98
N GLY A 97 -11.77 0.22 -20.73
CA GLY A 97 -11.61 -1.09 -21.37
C GLY A 97 -11.75 -1.10 -22.91
N ARG A 98 -12.29 -0.03 -23.50
CA ARG A 98 -12.41 0.13 -24.95
C ARG A 98 -11.19 0.79 -25.59
N GLU A 99 -10.46 1.59 -24.82
CA GLU A 99 -9.35 2.43 -25.30
C GLU A 99 -8.26 2.49 -24.21
N PHE A 100 -7.60 1.36 -23.92
CA PHE A 100 -6.42 1.36 -23.03
C PHE A 100 -5.12 1.27 -23.84
N ASP A 101 -4.10 1.94 -23.38
CA ASP A 101 -2.74 1.80 -23.89
C ASP A 101 -2.03 0.61 -23.23
N GLU A 102 -1.55 -0.33 -24.01
CA GLU A 102 -0.93 -1.58 -23.51
C GLU A 102 0.35 -1.29 -22.71
N ALA A 103 1.17 -0.34 -23.15
CA ALA A 103 2.41 0.00 -22.43
C ALA A 103 2.10 0.58 -21.06
N GLN A 104 1.10 1.46 -20.96
CA GLN A 104 0.60 2.04 -19.71
C GLN A 104 -0.03 0.99 -18.79
N ALA A 105 -0.81 0.05 -19.35
CA ALA A 105 -1.38 -1.06 -18.61
C ALA A 105 -0.29 -1.96 -18.01
N LEU A 106 0.74 -2.29 -18.81
CA LEU A 106 1.89 -3.06 -18.35
C LEU A 106 2.69 -2.33 -17.27
N ALA A 107 2.89 -1.00 -17.39
CA ALA A 107 3.54 -0.21 -16.34
C ALA A 107 2.77 -0.28 -15.02
N GLN A 108 1.43 -0.17 -15.07
CA GLN A 108 0.58 -0.33 -13.88
C GLN A 108 0.68 -1.74 -13.29
N LEU A 109 0.70 -2.79 -14.11
CA LEU A 109 0.91 -4.17 -13.63
C LEU A 109 2.29 -4.37 -13.01
N LYS A 110 3.35 -3.81 -13.59
CA LYS A 110 4.71 -3.90 -13.04
C LYS A 110 4.80 -3.27 -11.65
N VAL A 111 4.29 -2.06 -11.48
CA VAL A 111 4.37 -1.31 -10.22
C VAL A 111 3.37 -1.86 -9.18
N ASN A 112 2.11 -2.07 -9.57
CA ASN A 112 1.03 -2.36 -8.63
C ASN A 112 0.94 -3.85 -8.27
N LEU A 113 1.48 -4.75 -9.10
CA LEU A 113 1.41 -6.20 -8.88
C LEU A 113 2.81 -6.84 -8.79
N MET A 114 3.65 -6.68 -9.84
CA MET A 114 4.91 -7.44 -9.90
C MET A 114 5.91 -7.01 -8.84
N ALA A 115 6.06 -5.71 -8.57
CA ALA A 115 6.93 -5.23 -7.49
C ALA A 115 6.50 -5.78 -6.12
N PRO A 116 5.20 -5.71 -5.69
CA PRO A 116 4.72 -6.40 -4.50
C PRO A 116 5.04 -7.89 -4.44
N MET A 117 4.91 -8.62 -5.56
CA MET A 117 5.25 -10.05 -5.62
C MET A 117 6.74 -10.30 -5.40
N ARG A 118 7.61 -9.47 -6.00
CA ARG A 118 9.07 -9.55 -5.82
C ARG A 118 9.47 -9.32 -4.37
N PHE A 119 8.95 -8.27 -3.73
CA PHE A 119 9.25 -7.99 -2.31
C PHE A 119 8.80 -9.13 -1.40
N GLY A 120 7.65 -9.75 -1.65
CA GLY A 120 7.20 -10.94 -0.92
C GLY A 120 8.16 -12.12 -1.08
N LYS A 121 8.61 -12.40 -2.32
CA LYS A 121 9.60 -13.44 -2.62
C LYS A 121 10.92 -13.20 -1.87
N TRP A 122 11.45 -11.98 -1.91
CA TRP A 122 12.72 -11.66 -1.29
C TRP A 122 12.64 -11.64 0.25
N MET A 123 11.53 -11.18 0.83
CA MET A 123 11.27 -11.30 2.27
C MET A 123 11.24 -12.76 2.72
N ALA A 124 10.61 -13.65 1.95
CA ALA A 124 10.61 -15.07 2.28
C ALA A 124 12.02 -15.67 2.24
N ALA A 125 12.84 -15.30 1.23
CA ALA A 125 14.22 -15.75 1.14
C ALA A 125 15.08 -15.23 2.30
N LEU A 126 14.92 -13.95 2.69
CA LEU A 126 15.64 -13.33 3.82
C LEU A 126 15.40 -14.07 5.14
N HIS A 127 14.19 -14.58 5.35
CA HIS A 127 13.79 -15.21 6.60
C HIS A 127 13.74 -16.75 6.55
N ALA A 128 14.12 -17.37 5.43
CA ALA A 128 14.00 -18.82 5.24
C ALA A 128 14.76 -19.65 6.28
N SER A 129 15.94 -19.18 6.72
CA SER A 129 16.78 -19.86 7.71
C SER A 129 16.39 -19.55 9.16
N ALA A 130 15.54 -18.56 9.41
CA ALA A 130 15.15 -18.10 10.73
C ALA A 130 13.76 -18.62 11.16
N VAL A 131 13.22 -19.62 10.46
CA VAL A 131 11.89 -20.18 10.76
C VAL A 131 11.97 -21.03 12.02
N ASP A 132 11.65 -20.42 13.16
CA ASP A 132 11.30 -21.16 14.37
C ASP A 132 9.77 -21.38 14.39
N PRO A 133 9.27 -22.61 14.31
CA PRO A 133 7.83 -22.88 14.35
C PRO A 133 7.15 -22.38 15.63
N SER A 134 7.90 -22.25 16.73
CA SER A 134 7.38 -21.76 18.01
C SER A 134 7.32 -20.23 18.09
N ASP A 135 8.02 -19.51 17.22
CA ASP A 135 7.99 -18.05 17.20
C ASP A 135 6.69 -17.55 16.50
N ALA A 136 5.81 -16.94 17.29
CA ALA A 136 4.57 -16.35 16.80
C ALA A 136 4.79 -15.04 16.00
N ALA A 137 5.94 -14.36 16.22
CA ALA A 137 6.22 -13.06 15.60
C ALA A 137 6.81 -13.22 14.19
N LYS A 138 6.03 -13.78 13.25
CA LYS A 138 6.46 -13.92 11.85
C LYS A 138 6.54 -12.59 11.15
N PRO A 139 7.56 -12.39 10.29
CA PRO A 139 7.62 -11.22 9.40
C PRO A 139 6.35 -11.11 8.55
N SER A 140 6.05 -9.91 8.06
CA SER A 140 4.82 -9.67 7.33
C SER A 140 5.03 -8.88 6.04
N VAL A 141 4.19 -9.15 5.06
CA VAL A 141 4.01 -8.34 3.86
C VAL A 141 2.58 -7.81 3.89
N ILE A 142 2.42 -6.49 3.70
CA ILE A 142 1.12 -5.85 3.68
C ILE A 142 0.95 -5.09 2.38
N HIS A 143 -0.10 -5.42 1.64
CA HIS A 143 -0.45 -4.74 0.40
C HIS A 143 -1.48 -3.64 0.64
N VAL A 144 -1.25 -2.46 0.05
CA VAL A 144 -2.27 -1.42 -0.01
C VAL A 144 -3.04 -1.57 -1.32
N LEU A 145 -4.29 -1.98 -1.18
CA LEU A 145 -5.25 -2.16 -2.27
C LEU A 145 -6.05 -0.86 -2.51
N ASP A 146 -7.29 -1.05 -2.90
CA ASP A 146 -8.31 -0.02 -3.07
C ASP A 146 -9.68 -0.65 -2.80
N GLN A 147 -10.63 0.07 -2.21
CA GLN A 147 -12.00 -0.40 -2.04
C GLN A 147 -12.66 -0.80 -3.38
N LYS A 148 -12.17 -0.21 -4.49
CA LYS A 148 -12.66 -0.48 -5.84
C LYS A 148 -12.61 -1.96 -6.22
N VAL A 149 -11.71 -2.76 -5.64
CA VAL A 149 -11.69 -4.23 -5.88
C VAL A 149 -12.93 -4.95 -5.34
N PHE A 150 -13.70 -4.30 -4.45
CA PHE A 150 -14.95 -4.81 -3.89
C PHE A 150 -16.20 -4.07 -4.43
N ASN A 151 -16.01 -3.01 -5.23
CA ASN A 151 -17.08 -2.18 -5.78
C ASN A 151 -16.67 -1.71 -7.18
N LEU A 152 -16.81 -2.59 -8.16
CA LEU A 152 -16.31 -2.39 -9.51
C LEU A 152 -17.12 -1.34 -10.28
N ASN A 153 -16.40 -0.52 -11.02
CA ASN A 153 -16.93 0.32 -12.10
C ASN A 153 -15.91 0.34 -13.25
N PRO A 154 -16.28 0.79 -14.48
CA PRO A 154 -15.43 0.65 -15.65
C PRO A 154 -14.23 1.61 -15.70
N ASP A 155 -14.20 2.64 -14.88
CA ASP A 155 -13.17 3.68 -14.92
C ASP A 155 -11.86 3.16 -14.30
N TYR A 156 -10.71 3.69 -14.79
CA TYR A 156 -9.39 3.24 -14.37
C TYR A 156 -9.20 1.74 -14.56
N PHE A 157 -9.48 1.26 -15.76
CA PHE A 157 -9.60 -0.15 -16.10
C PHE A 157 -8.32 -0.93 -15.78
N SER A 158 -7.16 -0.52 -16.31
CA SER A 158 -5.89 -1.23 -16.10
C SER A 158 -5.41 -1.15 -14.64
N TYR A 159 -5.63 0.00 -13.99
CA TYR A 159 -5.37 0.12 -12.56
C TYR A 159 -6.21 -0.87 -11.77
N THR A 160 -7.52 -0.92 -12.04
CA THR A 160 -8.44 -1.82 -11.35
C THR A 160 -8.05 -3.28 -11.53
N LEU A 161 -7.69 -3.69 -12.77
CA LEU A 161 -7.16 -5.03 -13.04
C LEU A 161 -5.92 -5.35 -12.21
N SER A 162 -4.97 -4.40 -12.12
CA SER A 162 -3.76 -4.59 -11.32
C SER A 162 -4.06 -4.79 -9.84
N LYS A 163 -5.02 -4.04 -9.29
CA LYS A 163 -5.44 -4.15 -7.89
C LYS A 163 -6.29 -5.39 -7.61
N LEU A 164 -7.13 -5.82 -8.56
CA LEU A 164 -7.86 -7.10 -8.47
C LEU A 164 -6.90 -8.29 -8.43
N ALA A 165 -5.88 -8.29 -9.29
CA ALA A 165 -4.86 -9.33 -9.30
C ALA A 165 -4.07 -9.34 -7.97
N LEU A 166 -3.71 -8.17 -7.44
CA LEU A 166 -3.02 -8.04 -6.16
C LEU A 166 -3.91 -8.52 -4.99
N GLU A 167 -5.22 -8.24 -5.01
CA GLU A 167 -6.16 -8.72 -3.99
C GLU A 167 -6.20 -10.25 -3.95
N ARG A 168 -6.31 -10.90 -5.11
CA ARG A 168 -6.26 -12.37 -5.17
C ARG A 168 -4.91 -12.95 -4.78
N ALA A 169 -3.84 -12.22 -5.07
CA ALA A 169 -2.49 -12.62 -4.66
C ALA A 169 -2.29 -12.61 -3.13
N VAL A 170 -3.07 -11.87 -2.35
CA VAL A 170 -2.97 -11.87 -0.87
C VAL A 170 -3.08 -13.28 -0.30
N SER A 171 -4.16 -13.99 -0.64
CA SER A 171 -4.37 -15.35 -0.13
C SER A 171 -3.41 -16.37 -0.74
N LEU A 172 -3.06 -16.23 -2.03
CA LEU A 172 -2.09 -17.11 -2.69
C LEU A 172 -0.68 -16.97 -2.10
N GLN A 173 -0.23 -15.74 -1.85
CA GLN A 173 1.06 -15.52 -1.19
C GLN A 173 1.04 -15.97 0.27
N ALA A 174 -0.05 -15.73 1.01
CA ALA A 174 -0.18 -16.23 2.37
C ALA A 174 -0.01 -17.75 2.44
N GLN A 175 -0.59 -18.49 1.48
CA GLN A 175 -0.43 -19.95 1.38
C GLN A 175 0.97 -20.35 0.96
N SER A 176 1.55 -19.69 -0.06
CA SER A 176 2.83 -20.11 -0.65
C SER A 176 4.04 -19.72 0.18
N LEU A 177 3.94 -18.66 0.99
CA LEU A 177 5.04 -18.14 1.81
C LEU A 177 4.97 -18.56 3.30
N ALA A 178 3.89 -19.24 3.68
CA ALA A 178 3.80 -19.86 4.99
C ALA A 178 4.80 -21.03 5.13
N PRO A 179 5.33 -21.32 6.33
CA PRO A 179 5.12 -20.61 7.59
C PRO A 179 6.10 -19.43 7.81
N THR A 180 6.85 -19.03 6.79
CA THR A 180 7.90 -18.01 6.89
C THR A 180 7.35 -16.61 7.08
N LEU A 181 6.31 -16.28 6.32
CA LEU A 181 5.71 -14.93 6.29
C LEU A 181 4.20 -14.97 6.55
N ARG A 182 3.71 -13.86 7.04
CA ARG A 182 2.28 -13.49 6.99
C ARG A 182 2.07 -12.50 5.84
N VAL A 183 1.00 -12.66 5.08
CA VAL A 183 0.64 -11.75 3.99
C VAL A 183 -0.79 -11.28 4.18
N ASN A 184 -0.98 -9.96 4.25
CA ASN A 184 -2.29 -9.33 4.43
C ASN A 184 -2.42 -8.10 3.54
N ALA A 185 -3.59 -7.49 3.54
CA ALA A 185 -3.81 -6.25 2.83
C ALA A 185 -4.74 -5.29 3.59
N VAL A 186 -4.66 -4.02 3.25
CA VAL A 186 -5.67 -3.01 3.56
C VAL A 186 -6.25 -2.46 2.25
N ALA A 187 -7.55 -2.21 2.23
CA ALA A 187 -8.26 -1.63 1.09
C ALA A 187 -8.90 -0.31 1.53
N PRO A 188 -8.21 0.82 1.31
CA PRO A 188 -8.74 2.12 1.63
C PRO A 188 -9.80 2.58 0.62
N GLY A 189 -10.69 3.47 1.05
CA GLY A 189 -11.55 4.24 0.18
C GLY A 189 -10.92 5.58 -0.22
N LEU A 190 -11.74 6.51 -0.71
CA LEU A 190 -11.30 7.83 -1.18
C LEU A 190 -10.78 8.69 -0.03
N MET A 191 -9.46 8.92 0.00
CA MET A 191 -8.79 9.70 1.06
C MET A 191 -8.17 11.00 0.55
N TYR A 192 -7.80 11.05 -0.72
CA TYR A 192 -7.02 12.15 -1.30
C TYR A 192 -7.58 12.54 -2.65
N LEU A 193 -7.50 13.83 -2.94
CA LEU A 193 -7.76 14.36 -4.27
C LEU A 193 -6.84 13.69 -5.30
N SER A 194 -7.39 13.23 -6.42
CA SER A 194 -6.66 12.49 -7.45
C SER A 194 -7.04 12.92 -8.87
N GLY A 195 -6.08 12.83 -9.79
CA GLY A 195 -6.28 13.11 -11.20
C GLY A 195 -6.85 14.52 -11.45
N PRO A 196 -7.86 14.64 -12.33
CA PRO A 196 -8.48 15.92 -12.69
C PRO A 196 -9.50 16.42 -11.66
N GLN A 197 -9.67 15.75 -10.53
CA GLN A 197 -10.66 16.08 -9.52
C GLN A 197 -10.40 17.45 -8.89
N THR A 198 -11.41 18.31 -8.79
CA THR A 198 -11.34 19.58 -8.06
C THR A 198 -11.53 19.36 -6.56
N GLN A 199 -11.10 20.33 -5.74
CA GLN A 199 -11.28 20.26 -4.29
C GLN A 199 -12.75 20.18 -3.89
N ASP A 200 -13.64 20.91 -4.57
CA ASP A 200 -15.07 20.88 -4.30
C ASP A 200 -15.71 19.53 -4.67
N ASN A 201 -15.34 18.97 -5.82
CA ASN A 201 -15.75 17.62 -6.21
C ASN A 201 -15.26 16.59 -5.19
N PHE A 202 -13.97 16.65 -4.76
CA PHE A 202 -13.43 15.78 -3.74
C PHE A 202 -14.20 15.89 -2.42
N ASN A 203 -14.48 17.11 -1.96
CA ASN A 203 -15.20 17.32 -0.69
C ASN A 203 -16.59 16.65 -0.72
N ARG A 204 -17.29 16.74 -1.85
CA ARG A 204 -18.58 16.06 -2.03
C ARG A 204 -18.43 14.54 -2.16
N ALA A 205 -17.49 14.08 -2.97
CA ALA A 205 -17.21 12.66 -3.17
C ALA A 205 -16.84 11.94 -1.86
N ALA A 206 -16.08 12.60 -0.98
CA ALA A 206 -15.66 12.05 0.30
C ALA A 206 -16.83 11.78 1.28
N HIS A 207 -18.03 12.29 1.01
CA HIS A 207 -19.25 12.05 1.79
C HIS A 207 -20.21 11.02 1.17
N THR A 208 -19.84 10.40 0.05
CA THR A 208 -20.69 9.39 -0.62
C THR A 208 -20.62 8.00 -0.01
N ASN A 209 -19.77 7.77 0.99
CA ASN A 209 -19.70 6.52 1.76
C ASN A 209 -20.84 6.42 2.80
N LEU A 210 -21.04 5.23 3.39
CA LEU A 210 -22.14 4.99 4.33
C LEU A 210 -22.05 5.85 5.61
N LEU A 211 -20.84 6.14 6.09
CA LEU A 211 -20.64 6.95 7.31
C LEU A 211 -20.69 8.45 7.02
N ARG A 212 -20.78 8.86 5.74
CA ARG A 212 -20.98 10.25 5.27
C ARG A 212 -19.93 11.24 5.79
N HIS A 213 -18.70 10.80 5.93
CA HIS A 213 -17.56 11.67 6.26
C HIS A 213 -16.28 11.20 5.56
N PRO A 214 -15.29 12.09 5.37
CA PRO A 214 -14.00 11.73 4.79
C PRO A 214 -13.31 10.61 5.57
N ILE A 215 -12.59 9.75 4.86
CA ILE A 215 -11.77 8.72 5.48
C ILE A 215 -10.50 9.38 6.02
N ASN A 216 -10.19 9.10 7.27
CA ASN A 216 -8.96 9.58 7.89
C ASN A 216 -7.78 8.67 7.48
N PRO A 217 -6.74 9.19 6.79
CA PRO A 217 -5.56 8.37 6.44
C PRO A 217 -4.87 7.73 7.64
N ALA A 218 -4.97 8.32 8.84
CA ALA A 218 -4.41 7.75 10.05
C ALA A 218 -5.07 6.43 10.46
N ASP A 219 -6.37 6.24 10.16
CA ASP A 219 -7.07 4.99 10.46
C ASP A 219 -6.60 3.86 9.54
N VAL A 220 -6.32 4.19 8.26
CA VAL A 220 -5.70 3.25 7.32
C VAL A 220 -4.30 2.87 7.78
N ALA A 221 -3.48 3.86 8.14
CA ALA A 221 -2.12 3.64 8.64
C ALA A 221 -2.11 2.79 9.93
N SER A 222 -3.03 3.05 10.86
CA SER A 222 -3.20 2.26 12.08
C SER A 222 -3.58 0.81 11.79
N SER A 223 -4.42 0.57 10.78
CA SER A 223 -4.80 -0.78 10.34
C SER A 223 -3.61 -1.54 9.75
N VAL A 224 -2.70 -0.86 9.03
CA VAL A 224 -1.46 -1.45 8.53
C VAL A 224 -0.57 -1.89 9.71
N VAL A 225 -0.36 -1.01 10.70
CA VAL A 225 0.43 -1.33 11.89
C VAL A 225 -0.22 -2.45 12.72
N PHE A 226 -1.54 -2.46 12.84
CA PHE A 226 -2.28 -3.55 13.48
C PHE A 226 -2.01 -4.90 12.82
N LEU A 227 -2.07 -4.98 11.49
CA LEU A 227 -1.76 -6.20 10.74
C LEU A 227 -0.29 -6.61 10.88
N ALA A 228 0.64 -5.66 10.93
CA ALA A 228 2.06 -5.94 11.14
C ALA A 228 2.30 -6.58 12.51
N ASN A 229 1.63 -6.12 13.55
CA ASN A 229 1.83 -6.55 14.94
C ASN A 229 0.96 -7.74 15.37
N THR A 230 -0.05 -8.15 14.60
CA THR A 230 -0.97 -9.22 15.00
C THR A 230 -0.59 -10.55 14.37
N ALA A 231 0.08 -11.38 15.15
CA ALA A 231 0.72 -12.63 14.68
C ALA A 231 -0.24 -13.67 14.08
N SER A 232 -1.49 -13.72 14.52
CA SER A 232 -2.47 -14.74 14.10
C SER A 232 -3.27 -14.35 12.88
N ILE A 233 -2.94 -13.22 12.20
CA ILE A 233 -3.65 -12.77 11.01
C ILE A 233 -2.77 -12.95 9.77
N THR A 234 -3.25 -13.74 8.81
CA THR A 234 -2.67 -13.91 7.47
C THR A 234 -3.75 -14.23 6.44
N GLY A 235 -3.55 -13.84 5.18
CA GLY A 235 -4.45 -14.12 4.06
C GLY A 235 -5.70 -13.26 4.04
N THR A 236 -5.76 -12.14 4.79
CA THR A 236 -6.95 -11.29 4.89
C THR A 236 -6.74 -9.90 4.29
N THR A 237 -7.85 -9.29 3.87
CA THR A 237 -7.94 -7.88 3.46
C THR A 237 -8.87 -7.13 4.42
N VAL A 238 -8.34 -6.10 5.08
CA VAL A 238 -9.12 -5.18 5.93
C VAL A 238 -9.55 -3.97 5.10
N ARG A 239 -10.86 -3.73 5.01
CA ARG A 239 -11.42 -2.56 4.33
C ARG A 239 -11.51 -1.39 5.30
N VAL A 240 -10.93 -0.25 4.91
CA VAL A 240 -10.92 0.99 5.70
C VAL A 240 -11.45 2.11 4.80
N ASP A 241 -12.76 2.09 4.57
CA ASP A 241 -13.41 2.85 3.50
C ASP A 241 -14.75 3.49 3.91
N ASN A 242 -15.07 3.54 5.19
CA ASN A 242 -16.35 4.05 5.70
C ASN A 242 -17.58 3.39 5.04
N GLY A 243 -17.44 2.14 4.57
CA GLY A 243 -18.50 1.44 3.83
C GLY A 243 -18.68 1.92 2.39
N GLN A 244 -17.69 2.59 1.78
CA GLN A 244 -17.77 3.06 0.39
C GLN A 244 -18.00 1.90 -0.58
N HIS A 245 -17.40 0.73 -0.36
CA HIS A 245 -17.59 -0.45 -1.19
C HIS A 245 -19.03 -1.00 -1.21
N LEU A 246 -19.90 -0.56 -0.30
CA LEU A 246 -21.32 -0.96 -0.23
C LEU A 246 -22.24 0.05 -0.95
N VAL A 247 -21.67 1.12 -1.51
CA VAL A 247 -22.41 2.12 -2.29
C VAL A 247 -22.11 1.89 -3.78
N PRO A 248 -22.93 1.10 -4.50
CA PRO A 248 -22.67 0.79 -5.90
C PRO A 248 -22.83 2.03 -6.78
N LEU A 249 -21.81 2.30 -7.60
CA LEU A 249 -21.81 3.41 -8.55
C LEU A 249 -21.49 2.87 -9.96
N ALA A 250 -22.20 3.38 -10.97
CA ALA A 250 -21.97 3.01 -12.36
C ALA A 250 -20.63 3.51 -12.92
N ARG A 251 -20.08 4.57 -12.35
CA ARG A 251 -18.81 5.21 -12.70
C ARG A 251 -18.02 5.51 -11.43
N ASP A 252 -16.74 5.91 -11.56
CA ASP A 252 -15.99 6.39 -10.41
C ASP A 252 -16.69 7.60 -9.76
N VAL A 253 -16.61 7.67 -8.43
CA VAL A 253 -17.33 8.69 -7.65
C VAL A 253 -17.05 10.11 -8.11
N MET A 254 -15.83 10.39 -8.61
CA MET A 254 -15.47 11.72 -9.12
C MET A 254 -16.30 12.14 -10.34
N PHE A 255 -16.81 11.19 -11.13
CA PHE A 255 -17.61 11.46 -12.32
C PHE A 255 -19.11 11.57 -12.05
N VAL A 256 -19.60 10.91 -10.99
CA VAL A 256 -21.06 10.88 -10.69
C VAL A 256 -21.47 11.77 -9.52
N VAL A 257 -20.53 12.29 -8.76
CA VAL A 257 -20.85 13.10 -7.55
C VAL A 257 -21.73 14.31 -7.87
N GLU A 258 -21.56 14.95 -9.04
CA GLU A 258 -22.40 16.05 -9.49
C GLU A 258 -23.87 15.65 -9.69
N GLU A 259 -24.12 14.39 -10.05
CA GLU A 259 -25.46 13.85 -10.26
C GLU A 259 -26.09 13.43 -8.94
N LEU A 260 -25.29 12.85 -8.02
CA LEU A 260 -25.74 12.37 -6.72
C LEU A 260 -26.25 13.50 -5.81
N PHE A 261 -25.78 14.72 -5.99
CA PHE A 261 -26.14 15.89 -5.18
C PHE A 261 -27.06 16.88 -5.91
N LYS A 262 -27.63 16.51 -7.07
CA LYS A 262 -28.65 17.32 -7.79
C LYS A 262 -30.08 17.14 -7.30
N SER A 263 -30.31 16.31 -6.28
CA SER A 263 -31.65 16.07 -5.69
C SER A 263 -31.97 16.99 -4.53
#